data_31da6bb40679f01728d506e4efcf5f02
#
_entry.id   31da6bb40679f01728d506e4efcf5f02
#
_cell.length_a   1.000
_cell.length_b   1.000
_cell.length_c   1.000
_cell.angle_alpha   90.00
_cell.angle_beta   90.00
_cell.angle_gamma   90.00
#
_symmetry.space_group_name_H-M   'P 1'
#
loop_
_entity.id
_entity.type
_entity.pdbx_description
1 polymer ?
#
loop_
_entity_poly.entity_id
_entity_poly.type
_entity_poly.pdbx_seq_one_letter_code
_entity_poly.pdbx_strand_id
1 'polypeptide(L)'
;MAVKIRLRRMGRKKKPIWAVVAADSRAPRDGKFIEDLGRYYPQEEPSRVELREDRVKYWLKVGAQPTDTVRNLLSRRGVLLGIHLERKGVEPEAITEAVVAHRQHREDRLVATAKTTPADRRQKALVVETEAAAKKEAELFEKRKKAAAEKAAAKEKARQEEEARQAAQETEQAEEA
;
A
#
# COMPACT_ATOMS: atom_id res chain seq x y z
N MET A 1 -29.18 27.69 -17.90
CA MET A 1 -28.57 26.52 -18.57
C MET A 1 -27.64 25.82 -17.56
N ALA A 2 -27.74 24.48 -17.45
CA ALA A 2 -26.86 23.75 -16.54
C ALA A 2 -25.54 23.42 -17.25
N VAL A 3 -24.43 23.93 -16.75
CA VAL A 3 -23.08 23.64 -17.26
C VAL A 3 -22.53 22.42 -16.55
N LYS A 4 -21.98 21.49 -17.31
CA LYS A 4 -21.28 20.29 -16.79
C LYS A 4 -19.81 20.31 -17.19
N ILE A 5 -18.94 19.90 -16.26
CA ILE A 5 -17.53 19.62 -16.54
C ILE A 5 -17.42 18.12 -16.84
N ARG A 6 -17.05 17.79 -18.07
CA ARG A 6 -17.04 16.41 -18.55
C ARG A 6 -15.83 16.11 -19.43
N LEU A 7 -15.61 14.82 -19.69
CA LEU A 7 -14.60 14.35 -20.63
C LEU A 7 -15.15 14.29 -22.05
N ARG A 8 -14.42 14.90 -22.98
CA ARG A 8 -14.63 14.76 -24.42
C ARG A 8 -13.53 13.89 -24.99
N ARG A 9 -13.87 12.93 -25.84
CA ARG A 9 -12.88 12.06 -26.44
C ARG A 9 -12.13 12.77 -27.56
N MET A 10 -10.81 12.61 -27.54
CA MET A 10 -9.91 13.10 -28.57
C MET A 10 -8.85 12.02 -28.87
N GLY A 11 -7.89 12.34 -29.72
CA GLY A 11 -6.82 11.42 -30.09
C GLY A 11 -7.24 10.42 -31.18
N ARG A 12 -6.41 9.43 -31.42
CA ARG A 12 -6.58 8.45 -32.50
C ARG A 12 -6.96 7.07 -31.97
N LYS A 13 -7.26 6.13 -32.88
CA LYS A 13 -7.49 4.72 -32.58
C LYS A 13 -6.29 4.16 -31.78
N LYS A 14 -6.55 3.44 -30.69
CA LYS A 14 -5.56 2.88 -29.74
C LYS A 14 -4.78 3.89 -28.90
N LYS A 15 -4.87 5.22 -29.13
CA LYS A 15 -4.29 6.26 -28.28
C LYS A 15 -5.33 7.32 -27.92
N PRO A 16 -6.29 7.00 -27.04
CA PRO A 16 -7.31 7.97 -26.62
C PRO A 16 -6.70 9.02 -25.71
N ILE A 17 -6.99 10.27 -26.01
CA ILE A 17 -6.74 11.44 -25.16
C ILE A 17 -8.10 12.00 -24.80
N TRP A 18 -8.26 12.46 -23.58
CA TRP A 18 -9.51 13.02 -23.12
C TRP A 18 -9.33 14.48 -22.76
N ALA A 19 -10.11 15.36 -23.41
CA ALA A 19 -10.19 16.76 -23.01
C ALA A 19 -11.19 16.91 -21.86
N VAL A 20 -10.79 17.62 -20.82
CA VAL A 20 -11.68 18.07 -19.76
C VAL A 20 -12.30 19.39 -20.22
N VAL A 21 -13.60 19.43 -20.42
CA VAL A 21 -14.30 20.59 -21.00
C VAL A 21 -15.50 21.00 -20.16
N ALA A 22 -15.75 22.31 -20.12
CA ALA A 22 -16.99 22.88 -19.65
C ALA A 22 -17.96 22.92 -20.84
N ALA A 23 -19.12 22.27 -20.74
CA ALA A 23 -20.10 22.19 -21.80
C ALA A 23 -21.53 22.25 -21.26
N ASP A 24 -22.47 22.63 -22.09
CA ASP A 24 -23.90 22.52 -21.78
C ASP A 24 -24.27 21.05 -21.55
N SER A 25 -25.11 20.81 -20.53
CA SER A 25 -25.58 19.48 -20.19
C SER A 25 -26.31 18.77 -21.32
N ARG A 26 -26.96 19.51 -22.21
CA ARG A 26 -27.74 19.03 -23.36
C ARG A 26 -26.88 18.72 -24.59
N ALA A 27 -25.65 19.27 -24.66
CA ALA A 27 -24.77 19.04 -25.81
C ALA A 27 -24.29 17.59 -25.86
N PRO A 28 -24.12 16.98 -27.05
CA PRO A 28 -23.55 15.64 -27.17
C PRO A 28 -22.10 15.59 -26.65
N ARG A 29 -21.61 14.41 -26.28
CA ARG A 29 -20.29 14.23 -25.63
C ARG A 29 -19.16 14.88 -26.40
N ASP A 30 -19.11 14.71 -27.71
CA ASP A 30 -18.04 15.19 -28.59
C ASP A 30 -18.45 16.46 -29.37
N GLY A 31 -19.57 17.09 -28.98
CA GLY A 31 -20.11 18.31 -29.61
C GLY A 31 -19.44 19.60 -29.16
N LYS A 32 -20.20 20.72 -29.31
CA LYS A 32 -19.74 22.04 -28.86
C LYS A 32 -19.47 22.05 -27.36
N PHE A 33 -18.43 22.72 -26.96
CA PHE A 33 -18.08 23.00 -25.57
C PHE A 33 -17.84 24.51 -25.41
N ILE A 34 -17.93 24.99 -24.19
CA ILE A 34 -17.77 26.41 -23.87
C ILE A 34 -16.27 26.73 -23.70
N GLU A 35 -15.58 25.91 -22.91
CA GLU A 35 -14.16 26.11 -22.61
C GLU A 35 -13.43 24.78 -22.43
N ASP A 36 -12.19 24.74 -22.86
CA ASP A 36 -11.25 23.63 -22.65
C ASP A 36 -10.45 23.88 -21.36
N LEU A 37 -10.56 22.95 -20.41
CA LEU A 37 -9.98 23.06 -19.08
C LEU A 37 -8.69 22.24 -18.93
N GLY A 38 -8.38 21.37 -19.92
CA GLY A 38 -7.18 20.56 -19.89
C GLY A 38 -7.26 19.21 -20.57
N ARG A 39 -6.26 18.37 -20.32
CA ARG A 39 -6.09 17.06 -20.95
C ARG A 39 -5.88 15.97 -19.92
N TYR A 40 -6.39 14.78 -20.23
CA TYR A 40 -6.17 13.55 -19.48
C TYR A 40 -5.63 12.45 -20.39
N TYR A 41 -4.52 11.88 -20.01
CA TYR A 41 -3.78 10.82 -20.72
C TYR A 41 -3.87 9.53 -19.91
N PRO A 42 -4.85 8.66 -20.18
CA PRO A 42 -5.05 7.44 -19.38
C PRO A 42 -4.02 6.34 -19.64
N GLN A 43 -3.32 6.38 -20.78
CA GLN A 43 -2.37 5.35 -21.17
C GLN A 43 -0.95 5.57 -20.67
N GLU A 44 -0.68 6.72 -20.08
CA GLU A 44 0.61 6.96 -19.43
C GLU A 44 0.61 6.33 -18.02
N GLU A 45 1.70 5.75 -17.63
CA GLU A 45 1.88 5.16 -16.30
C GLU A 45 2.98 5.91 -15.53
N PRO A 46 2.60 6.68 -14.51
CA PRO A 46 1.25 6.97 -14.02
C PRO A 46 0.43 7.86 -14.96
N SER A 47 -0.90 7.70 -14.94
CA SER A 47 -1.80 8.49 -15.81
C SER A 47 -1.62 9.99 -15.60
N ARG A 48 -1.34 10.71 -16.70
CA ARG A 48 -1.06 12.14 -16.67
C ARG A 48 -2.34 12.95 -16.81
N VAL A 49 -2.45 13.99 -15.98
CA VAL A 49 -3.56 14.95 -16.01
C VAL A 49 -3.00 16.35 -16.04
N GLU A 50 -3.32 17.10 -17.07
CA GLU A 50 -2.98 18.50 -17.22
C GLU A 50 -4.25 19.34 -17.12
N LEU A 51 -4.34 20.22 -16.12
CA LEU A 51 -5.53 21.04 -15.88
C LEU A 51 -5.14 22.50 -15.66
N ARG A 52 -5.97 23.38 -16.20
CA ARG A 52 -5.97 24.80 -15.86
C ARG A 52 -6.77 25.01 -14.57
N GLU A 53 -6.11 24.82 -13.43
CA GLU A 53 -6.77 24.74 -12.12
C GLU A 53 -7.60 25.99 -11.82
N ASP A 54 -7.12 27.18 -12.21
CA ASP A 54 -7.83 28.44 -11.99
C ASP A 54 -9.17 28.48 -12.73
N ARG A 55 -9.19 28.00 -13.98
CA ARG A 55 -10.41 27.95 -14.78
C ARG A 55 -11.38 26.89 -14.27
N VAL A 56 -10.86 25.75 -13.79
CA VAL A 56 -11.68 24.71 -13.16
C VAL A 56 -12.33 25.25 -11.89
N LYS A 57 -11.57 25.93 -11.02
CA LYS A 57 -12.07 26.57 -9.81
C LYS A 57 -13.17 27.60 -10.13
N TYR A 58 -12.94 28.43 -11.16
CA TYR A 58 -13.93 29.42 -11.61
C TYR A 58 -15.26 28.74 -11.97
N TRP A 59 -15.23 27.71 -12.84
CA TRP A 59 -16.46 27.01 -13.25
C TRP A 59 -17.18 26.31 -12.10
N LEU A 60 -16.43 25.72 -11.15
CA LEU A 60 -17.01 25.11 -9.96
C LEU A 60 -17.66 26.15 -9.03
N LYS A 61 -17.07 27.35 -8.90
CA LYS A 61 -17.65 28.47 -8.14
C LYS A 61 -18.92 29.00 -8.79
N VAL A 62 -18.99 29.08 -10.11
CA VAL A 62 -20.18 29.47 -10.88
C VAL A 62 -21.28 28.41 -10.85
N GLY A 63 -20.99 27.21 -10.35
CA GLY A 63 -21.99 26.15 -10.18
C GLY A 63 -21.98 25.08 -11.27
N ALA A 64 -20.92 24.97 -12.07
CA ALA A 64 -20.78 23.88 -13.01
C ALA A 64 -20.65 22.51 -12.28
N GLN A 65 -21.41 21.52 -12.71
CA GLN A 65 -21.43 20.20 -12.10
C GLN A 65 -20.40 19.27 -12.78
N PRO A 66 -19.37 18.77 -12.06
CA PRO A 66 -18.46 17.79 -12.61
C PRO A 66 -19.15 16.42 -12.70
N THR A 67 -18.88 15.67 -13.77
CA THR A 67 -19.24 14.24 -13.87
C THR A 67 -18.38 13.44 -12.85
N ASP A 68 -18.82 12.24 -12.49
CA ASP A 68 -18.14 11.44 -11.46
C ASP A 68 -16.66 11.15 -11.81
N THR A 69 -16.39 10.85 -13.08
CA THR A 69 -15.00 10.64 -13.54
C THR A 69 -14.17 11.91 -13.37
N VAL A 70 -14.69 13.07 -13.76
CA VAL A 70 -13.99 14.35 -13.60
C VAL A 70 -13.84 14.70 -12.11
N ARG A 71 -14.86 14.46 -11.30
CA ARG A 71 -14.81 14.67 -9.85
C ARG A 71 -13.66 13.88 -9.23
N ASN A 72 -13.51 12.61 -9.62
CA ASN A 72 -12.40 11.76 -9.18
C ASN A 72 -11.03 12.31 -9.63
N LEU A 73 -10.92 12.81 -10.87
CA LEU A 73 -9.68 13.43 -11.36
C LEU A 73 -9.34 14.70 -10.58
N LEU A 74 -10.33 15.57 -10.32
CA LEU A 74 -10.16 16.81 -9.55
C LEU A 74 -9.83 16.53 -8.07
N SER A 75 -10.45 15.50 -7.49
CA SER A 75 -10.11 15.04 -6.14
C SER A 75 -8.67 14.54 -6.06
N ARG A 76 -8.23 13.76 -7.05
CA ARG A 76 -6.85 13.29 -7.15
C ARG A 76 -5.84 14.42 -7.21
N ARG A 77 -6.15 15.50 -7.88
CA ARG A 77 -5.30 16.70 -7.98
C ARG A 77 -5.43 17.64 -6.78
N GLY A 78 -6.32 17.38 -5.84
CA GLY A 78 -6.54 18.22 -4.66
C GLY A 78 -7.31 19.51 -4.95
N VAL A 79 -7.84 19.72 -6.16
CA VAL A 79 -8.60 20.94 -6.52
C VAL A 79 -9.86 21.07 -5.67
N LEU A 80 -10.58 19.96 -5.45
CA LEU A 80 -11.78 19.97 -4.61
C LEU A 80 -11.45 20.23 -3.14
N LEU A 81 -10.32 19.72 -2.64
CA LEU A 81 -9.82 20.01 -1.31
C LEU A 81 -9.52 21.49 -1.15
N GLY A 82 -8.82 22.10 -2.11
CA GLY A 82 -8.55 23.53 -2.09
C GLY A 82 -9.81 24.39 -2.02
N ILE A 83 -10.82 24.10 -2.85
CA ILE A 83 -12.12 24.81 -2.81
C ILE A 83 -12.86 24.61 -1.48
N HIS A 84 -12.77 23.41 -0.91
CA HIS A 84 -13.40 23.12 0.38
C HIS A 84 -12.77 23.91 1.52
N LEU A 85 -11.43 23.99 1.56
CA LEU A 85 -10.70 24.77 2.57
C LEU A 85 -10.92 26.27 2.39
N GLU A 86 -10.98 26.76 1.14
CA GLU A 86 -11.29 28.14 0.82
C GLU A 86 -12.70 28.53 1.35
N ARG A 87 -13.69 27.66 1.20
CA ARG A 87 -15.05 27.87 1.75
C ARG A 87 -15.08 27.86 3.29
N LYS A 88 -14.14 27.18 3.93
CA LYS A 88 -13.97 27.19 5.39
C LYS A 88 -13.24 28.42 5.91
N GLY A 89 -12.74 29.29 5.06
CA GLY A 89 -12.00 30.50 5.42
C GLY A 89 -10.58 30.24 5.92
N VAL A 90 -9.97 29.14 5.47
CA VAL A 90 -8.57 28.83 5.79
C VAL A 90 -7.65 29.74 4.98
N GLU A 91 -6.54 30.17 5.57
CA GLU A 91 -5.51 31.00 4.94
C GLU A 91 -4.99 30.38 3.64
N PRO A 92 -4.72 31.19 2.60
CA PRO A 92 -4.32 30.70 1.27
C PRO A 92 -3.01 29.91 1.30
N GLU A 93 -2.07 30.26 2.19
CA GLU A 93 -0.81 29.54 2.36
C GLU A 93 -1.05 28.14 2.91
N ALA A 94 -1.85 27.99 3.95
CA ALA A 94 -2.22 26.70 4.52
C ALA A 94 -3.00 25.83 3.52
N ILE A 95 -3.80 26.44 2.62
CA ILE A 95 -4.48 25.70 1.54
C ILE A 95 -3.48 25.11 0.56
N THR A 96 -2.47 25.88 0.16
CA THR A 96 -1.44 25.40 -0.79
C THR A 96 -0.63 24.27 -0.19
N GLU A 97 -0.23 24.37 1.07
CA GLU A 97 0.48 23.32 1.80
C GLU A 97 -0.35 22.03 1.90
N ALA A 98 -1.61 22.14 2.29
CA ALA A 98 -2.53 21.01 2.39
C ALA A 98 -2.73 20.30 1.04
N VAL A 99 -2.84 21.05 -0.05
CA VAL A 99 -2.98 20.50 -1.40
C VAL A 99 -1.69 19.80 -1.85
N VAL A 100 -0.53 20.38 -1.56
CA VAL A 100 0.77 19.77 -1.88
C VAL A 100 0.96 18.47 -1.08
N ALA A 101 0.70 18.50 0.23
CA ALA A 101 0.78 17.32 1.07
C ALA A 101 -0.18 16.19 0.61
N HIS A 102 -1.40 16.55 0.21
CA HIS A 102 -2.36 15.61 -0.36
C HIS A 102 -1.85 14.96 -1.66
N ARG A 103 -1.20 15.73 -2.54
CA ARG A 103 -0.61 15.22 -3.79
C ARG A 103 0.54 14.25 -3.50
N GLN A 104 1.47 14.63 -2.62
CA GLN A 104 2.61 13.80 -2.22
C GLN A 104 2.15 12.46 -1.61
N HIS A 105 1.28 12.50 -0.62
CA HIS A 105 0.73 11.29 0.00
C HIS A 105 0.08 10.35 -1.02
N ARG A 106 -0.55 10.93 -2.04
CA ARG A 106 -1.17 10.14 -3.09
C ARG A 106 -0.15 9.53 -4.06
N GLU A 107 0.89 10.26 -4.42
CA GLU A 107 1.99 9.77 -5.24
C GLU A 107 2.72 8.63 -4.53
N ASP A 108 3.01 8.77 -3.24
CA ASP A 108 3.60 7.72 -2.41
C ASP A 108 2.75 6.44 -2.39
N ARG A 109 1.43 6.59 -2.27
CA ARG A 109 0.51 5.45 -2.36
C ARG A 109 0.52 4.79 -3.73
N LEU A 110 0.59 5.56 -4.81
CA LEU A 110 0.67 5.01 -6.16
C LEU A 110 1.99 4.25 -6.38
N VAL A 111 3.10 4.82 -5.92
CA VAL A 111 4.43 4.18 -5.96
C VAL A 111 4.42 2.89 -5.12
N ALA A 112 3.86 2.92 -3.92
CA ALA A 112 3.74 1.74 -3.07
C ALA A 112 2.87 0.65 -3.72
N THR A 113 1.78 1.03 -4.40
CA THR A 113 0.90 0.10 -5.10
C THR A 113 1.55 -0.45 -6.38
N ALA A 114 2.28 0.38 -7.13
CA ALA A 114 3.00 -0.03 -8.33
C ALA A 114 4.13 -1.03 -8.04
N LYS A 115 4.79 -0.89 -6.88
CA LYS A 115 5.84 -1.81 -6.42
C LYS A 115 5.32 -3.19 -6.00
N THR A 116 4.03 -3.39 -5.87
CA THR A 116 3.42 -4.68 -5.52
C THR A 116 2.83 -5.38 -6.73
N THR A 117 3.68 -5.75 -7.68
CA THR A 117 3.25 -6.64 -8.77
C THR A 117 2.86 -8.02 -8.20
N PRO A 118 2.01 -8.80 -8.87
CA PRO A 118 1.69 -10.17 -8.44
C PRO A 118 2.93 -11.04 -8.26
N ALA A 119 3.99 -10.80 -9.04
CA ALA A 119 5.30 -11.45 -8.91
C ALA A 119 5.99 -11.08 -7.60
N ASP A 120 6.03 -9.78 -7.26
CA ASP A 120 6.62 -9.30 -6.00
C ASP A 120 5.88 -9.81 -4.77
N ARG A 121 4.54 -9.94 -4.85
CA ARG A 121 3.75 -10.54 -3.77
C ARG A 121 4.11 -12.01 -3.56
N ARG A 122 4.29 -12.76 -4.65
CA ARG A 122 4.72 -14.16 -4.57
C ARG A 122 6.12 -14.30 -4.01
N GLN A 123 7.07 -13.46 -4.45
CA GLN A 123 8.43 -13.46 -3.90
C GLN A 123 8.45 -13.11 -2.41
N LYS A 124 7.73 -12.08 -1.99
CA LYS A 124 7.61 -11.75 -0.56
C LYS A 124 6.96 -12.86 0.26
N ALA A 125 5.93 -13.51 -0.27
CA ALA A 125 5.31 -14.65 0.40
C ALA A 125 6.29 -15.82 0.55
N LEU A 126 7.07 -16.15 -0.49
CA LEU A 126 8.12 -17.17 -0.44
C LEU A 126 9.21 -16.84 0.58
N VAL A 127 9.67 -15.59 0.64
CA VAL A 127 10.69 -15.17 1.62
C VAL A 127 10.15 -15.32 3.05
N VAL A 128 8.92 -14.88 3.31
CA VAL A 128 8.29 -15.05 4.63
C VAL A 128 8.10 -16.52 4.99
N GLU A 129 7.74 -17.35 4.04
CA GLU A 129 7.57 -18.80 4.23
C GLU A 129 8.92 -19.48 4.51
N THR A 130 9.97 -19.13 3.79
CA THR A 130 11.33 -19.67 4.03
C THR A 130 11.88 -19.23 5.38
N GLU A 131 11.67 -18.00 5.80
CA GLU A 131 12.05 -17.52 7.14
C GLU A 131 11.28 -18.20 8.25
N ALA A 132 9.97 -18.44 8.05
CA ALA A 132 9.15 -19.17 9.01
C ALA A 132 9.56 -20.65 9.10
N ALA A 133 9.92 -21.29 7.99
CA ALA A 133 10.45 -22.64 7.96
C ALA A 133 11.80 -22.73 8.70
N ALA A 134 12.72 -21.81 8.41
CA ALA A 134 14.03 -21.74 9.07
C ALA A 134 13.91 -21.54 10.60
N LYS A 135 12.97 -20.72 11.06
CA LYS A 135 12.70 -20.54 12.49
C LYS A 135 12.18 -21.82 13.13
N LYS A 136 11.25 -22.52 12.47
CA LYS A 136 10.73 -23.80 12.96
C LYS A 136 11.81 -24.89 13.03
N GLU A 137 12.70 -24.95 12.05
CA GLU A 137 13.83 -25.87 12.06
C GLU A 137 14.81 -25.56 13.18
N ALA A 138 15.12 -24.29 13.40
CA ALA A 138 15.96 -23.85 14.51
C ALA A 138 15.35 -24.21 15.87
N GLU A 139 14.05 -24.00 16.07
CA GLU A 139 13.35 -24.40 17.29
C GLU A 139 13.35 -25.93 17.51
N LEU A 140 13.14 -26.69 16.44
CA LEU A 140 13.19 -28.15 16.47
C LEU A 140 14.62 -28.65 16.80
N PHE A 141 15.63 -28.03 16.24
CA PHE A 141 17.03 -28.34 16.53
C PHE A 141 17.37 -28.05 17.99
N GLU A 142 16.97 -26.89 18.52
CA GLU A 142 17.13 -26.53 19.92
C GLU A 142 16.42 -27.53 20.85
N LYS A 143 15.17 -27.92 20.55
CA LYS A 143 14.43 -28.92 21.31
C LYS A 143 15.12 -30.30 21.29
N ARG A 144 15.63 -30.72 20.12
CA ARG A 144 16.38 -31.96 19.99
C ARG A 144 17.68 -31.93 20.80
N LYS A 145 18.40 -30.79 20.77
CA LYS A 145 19.62 -30.60 21.55
C LYS A 145 19.36 -30.64 23.05
N LYS A 146 18.30 -29.98 23.53
CA LYS A 146 17.89 -30.03 24.94
C LYS A 146 17.49 -31.45 25.37
N ALA A 147 16.67 -32.13 24.56
CA ALA A 147 16.27 -33.51 24.85
C ALA A 147 17.45 -34.50 24.83
N ALA A 148 18.44 -34.28 23.94
CA ALA A 148 19.66 -35.10 23.92
C ALA A 148 20.55 -34.83 25.15
N ALA A 149 20.69 -33.56 25.57
CA ALA A 149 21.42 -33.20 26.78
C ALA A 149 20.77 -33.75 28.04
N GLU A 150 19.42 -33.72 28.13
CA GLU A 150 18.67 -34.26 29.24
C GLU A 150 18.79 -35.82 29.34
N LYS A 151 18.73 -36.50 28.18
CA LYS A 151 18.98 -37.95 28.11
C LYS A 151 20.43 -38.30 28.48
N ALA A 152 21.41 -37.49 28.07
CA ALA A 152 22.81 -37.70 28.45
C ALA A 152 23.02 -37.52 29.97
N ALA A 153 22.46 -36.47 30.55
CA ALA A 153 22.50 -36.21 31.99
C ALA A 153 21.79 -37.30 32.82
N ALA A 154 20.63 -37.79 32.32
CA ALA A 154 19.92 -38.90 32.96
C ALA A 154 20.73 -40.22 32.91
N LYS A 155 21.42 -40.51 31.79
CA LYS A 155 22.30 -41.64 31.65
C LYS A 155 23.49 -41.59 32.57
N GLU A 156 24.08 -40.39 32.72
CA GLU A 156 25.21 -40.17 33.59
C GLU A 156 24.86 -40.32 35.10
N LYS A 157 23.71 -39.80 35.49
CA LYS A 157 23.16 -40.04 36.84
C LYS A 157 22.86 -41.51 37.11
N ALA A 158 22.23 -42.22 36.17
CA ALA A 158 21.96 -43.64 36.32
C ALA A 158 23.26 -44.46 36.46
N ARG A 159 24.34 -44.10 35.74
CA ARG A 159 25.64 -44.72 35.83
C ARG A 159 26.31 -44.46 37.20
N GLN A 160 26.23 -43.21 37.69
CA GLN A 160 26.75 -42.85 39.01
C GLN A 160 25.99 -43.57 40.13
N GLU A 161 24.68 -43.72 40.02
CA GLU A 161 23.87 -44.50 40.99
C GLU A 161 24.21 -45.98 40.95
N GLU A 162 24.50 -46.55 39.76
CA GLU A 162 24.86 -47.94 39.59
C GLU A 162 26.28 -48.21 40.16
N GLU A 163 27.26 -47.30 39.90
CA GLU A 163 28.60 -47.36 40.49
C GLU A 163 28.55 -47.21 42.03
N ALA A 164 27.69 -46.31 42.54
CA ALA A 164 27.51 -46.14 44.00
C ALA A 164 26.89 -47.38 44.65
N ARG A 165 25.95 -48.07 43.96
CA ARG A 165 25.35 -49.34 44.44
C ARG A 165 26.37 -50.47 44.43
N GLN A 166 27.20 -50.58 43.41
CA GLN A 166 28.27 -51.60 43.35
C GLN A 166 29.34 -51.34 44.45
N ALA A 167 29.73 -50.10 44.66
CA ALA A 167 30.68 -49.77 45.76
C ALA A 167 30.07 -50.06 47.16
N ALA A 168 28.78 -49.81 47.35
CA ALA A 168 28.08 -50.15 48.60
C ALA A 168 27.98 -51.68 48.85
N GLN A 169 27.76 -52.48 47.81
CA GLN A 169 27.76 -53.92 47.90
C GLN A 169 29.14 -54.54 48.17
N GLU A 170 30.21 -53.95 47.58
CA GLU A 170 31.61 -54.34 47.85
C GLU A 170 32.03 -54.06 49.31
N THR A 171 31.56 -52.93 49.87
CA THR A 171 31.83 -52.60 51.28
C THR A 171 31.08 -53.50 52.23
N GLU A 172 29.84 -53.89 51.93
CA GLU A 172 29.04 -54.86 52.75
C GLU A 172 29.62 -56.25 52.72
N GLN A 173 30.16 -56.72 51.60
CA GLN A 173 30.84 -58.04 51.49
C GLN A 173 32.24 -58.00 52.14
N ALA A 174 32.86 -56.88 52.31
CA ALA A 174 34.15 -56.77 53.02
C ALA A 174 34.01 -56.68 54.55
N GLU A 175 32.80 -56.33 55.06
CA GLU A 175 32.50 -56.39 56.52
C GLU A 175 31.99 -57.76 57.00
N GLU A 176 31.50 -58.66 56.11
CA GLU A 176 31.05 -59.98 56.43
C GLU A 176 32.17 -61.09 56.36
N ALA A 177 33.40 -60.75 55.93
CA ALA A 177 34.51 -61.68 55.78
C ALA A 177 35.61 -61.46 56.89
#